data_a89142f47b04e2b963e4c45f16cfddd0
#
_entry.id   a89142f47b04e2b963e4c45f16cfddd0
#
_cell.length_a   1.000
_cell.length_b   1.000
_cell.length_c   1.000
_cell.angle_alpha   90.00
_cell.angle_beta   90.00
_cell.angle_gamma   90.00
#
_symmetry.space_group_name_H-M   'P 1'
#
loop_
_entity.id
_entity.type
_entity.pdbx_description
1 polymer ?
#
loop_
_entity_poly.entity_id
_entity_poly.type
_entity_poly.pdbx_seq_one_letter_code
_entity_poly.pdbx_strand_id
1 'polypeptide(L)'
;VGSVVEINWMVKLDTSQGVDHHDLSGHSEFCFCKKGRRLYPINIPLDLLTSEWVAVARVIVLRTEATNEFTKVHCKVLRVLSPEEREFLTAYWRETASFVAGGDVVDFSSFRIT
;
A
#
# COMPACT_ATOMS: atom_id res chain seq x y z
N VAL A 1 -0.97 -26.31 -15.18
CA VAL A 1 -1.79 -25.17 -14.80
C VAL A 1 -1.08 -24.36 -13.74
N GLY A 2 -0.81 -23.10 -14.03
CA GLY A 2 -0.19 -22.21 -13.07
C GLY A 2 -1.16 -21.70 -12.02
N SER A 3 -0.61 -21.21 -10.91
CA SER A 3 -1.37 -20.50 -9.88
C SER A 3 -1.37 -19.02 -10.19
N VAL A 4 -2.48 -18.35 -9.88
CA VAL A 4 -2.54 -16.90 -9.91
C VAL A 4 -1.99 -16.40 -8.58
N VAL A 5 -0.98 -15.51 -8.63
CA VAL A 5 -0.39 -14.91 -7.46
C VAL A 5 -0.70 -13.43 -7.47
N GLU A 6 -1.27 -12.93 -6.39
CA GLU A 6 -1.56 -11.52 -6.21
C GLU A 6 -0.41 -10.88 -5.45
N ILE A 7 0.19 -9.85 -6.05
CA ILE A 7 1.26 -9.10 -5.43
C ILE A 7 0.81 -7.65 -5.28
N ASN A 8 0.94 -7.13 -4.07
CA ASN A 8 0.62 -5.73 -3.77
C ASN A 8 1.88 -4.89 -3.98
N TRP A 9 1.85 -4.02 -4.97
CA TRP A 9 2.99 -3.14 -5.32
C TRP A 9 2.90 -1.77 -4.68
N MET A 10 1.98 -1.59 -3.77
CA MET A 10 1.87 -0.39 -2.95
C MET A 10 1.17 -0.75 -1.64
N VAL A 11 1.29 0.12 -0.65
CA VAL A 11 0.65 -0.06 0.64
C VAL A 11 -0.47 0.97 0.74
N LYS A 12 -1.70 0.52 0.98
CA LYS A 12 -2.85 1.41 1.13
C LYS A 12 -3.43 1.22 2.53
N LEU A 13 -3.52 2.32 3.27
CA LEU A 13 -4.04 2.32 4.64
C LEU A 13 -5.33 3.13 4.71
N ASP A 14 -6.21 2.72 5.60
CA ASP A 14 -7.37 3.50 6.00
C ASP A 14 -7.36 3.70 7.52
N THR A 15 -8.24 4.55 8.01
CA THR A 15 -8.30 4.87 9.43
C THR A 15 -8.73 3.69 10.30
N SER A 16 -9.42 2.71 9.73
CA SER A 16 -9.86 1.51 10.46
C SER A 16 -8.71 0.60 10.84
N GLN A 17 -7.54 0.76 10.24
CA GLN A 17 -6.37 -0.08 10.48
C GLN A 17 -5.53 0.40 11.67
N GLY A 18 -5.94 1.48 12.33
CA GLY A 18 -5.28 1.98 13.53
C GLY A 18 -3.96 2.72 13.28
N VAL A 19 -3.66 3.03 12.03
CA VAL A 19 -2.45 3.79 11.66
C VAL A 19 -2.86 5.16 11.14
N ASP A 20 -2.37 6.20 11.78
CA ASP A 20 -2.62 7.58 11.33
C ASP A 20 -1.41 8.02 10.51
N HIS A 21 -1.62 8.27 9.22
CA HIS A 21 -0.55 8.69 8.31
C HIS A 21 0.03 10.07 8.67
N HIS A 22 -0.71 10.89 9.43
CA HIS A 22 -0.22 12.19 9.90
C HIS A 22 0.89 12.06 10.96
N ASP A 23 0.94 10.92 11.65
CA ASP A 23 1.93 10.65 12.69
C ASP A 23 3.19 9.98 12.15
N LEU A 24 3.25 9.70 10.86
CA LEU A 24 4.40 9.03 10.26
C LEU A 24 5.58 9.99 10.11
N SER A 25 6.76 9.48 10.42
CA SER A 25 8.03 10.20 10.24
C SER A 25 9.05 9.24 9.66
N GLY A 26 10.14 9.82 9.11
CA GLY A 26 11.23 9.00 8.56
C GLY A 26 11.75 8.01 9.59
N HIS A 27 11.99 6.77 9.17
CA HIS A 27 12.46 5.64 9.97
C HIS A 27 11.48 5.11 11.02
N SER A 28 10.26 5.63 11.12
CA SER A 28 9.26 5.06 12.01
C SER A 28 8.77 3.71 11.48
N GLU A 29 8.42 2.80 12.39
CA GLU A 29 7.88 1.49 12.03
C GLU A 29 6.41 1.44 12.44
N PHE A 30 5.63 0.72 11.65
CA PHE A 30 4.22 0.51 11.93
C PHE A 30 3.79 -0.86 11.40
N CYS A 31 2.67 -1.35 11.87
CA CYS A 31 2.08 -2.57 11.32
C CYS A 31 0.57 -2.40 11.15
N PHE A 32 0.03 -3.19 10.25
CA PHE A 32 -1.40 -3.21 9.97
C PHE A 32 -1.82 -4.60 9.51
N CYS A 33 -3.11 -4.88 9.53
CA CYS A 33 -3.65 -6.14 9.06
C CYS A 33 -4.54 -5.91 7.84
N LYS A 34 -4.42 -6.81 6.87
CA LYS A 34 -5.29 -6.87 5.70
C LYS A 34 -6.04 -8.18 5.71
N LYS A 35 -7.29 -8.15 5.32
CA LYS A 35 -8.11 -9.34 5.18
C LYS A 35 -7.56 -10.22 4.06
N GLY A 36 -7.52 -11.52 4.30
CA GLY A 36 -7.02 -12.50 3.35
C GLY A 36 -5.51 -12.61 3.34
N ARG A 37 -5.01 -13.48 2.47
CA ARG A 37 -3.56 -13.66 2.29
C ARG A 37 -3.08 -12.72 1.20
N ARG A 38 -2.07 -11.91 1.54
CA ARG A 38 -1.52 -10.91 0.62
C ARG A 38 -0.02 -11.04 0.54
N LEU A 39 0.52 -10.85 -0.66
CA LEU A 39 1.95 -10.85 -0.89
C LEU A 39 2.42 -9.43 -1.13
N TYR A 40 3.51 -9.06 -0.46
CA TYR A 40 4.18 -7.79 -0.65
C TYR A 40 5.65 -8.06 -0.97
N PRO A 41 6.27 -7.28 -1.88
CA PRO A 41 7.73 -7.35 -2.02
C PRO A 41 8.37 -6.92 -0.71
N ILE A 42 9.40 -7.66 -0.28
CA ILE A 42 10.10 -7.39 0.98
C ILE A 42 11.34 -6.54 0.69
N ASN A 43 11.55 -5.51 1.51
CA ASN A 43 12.70 -4.60 1.43
C ASN A 43 12.84 -3.87 0.09
N ILE A 44 11.73 -3.66 -0.59
CA ILE A 44 11.68 -2.88 -1.82
C ILE A 44 10.86 -1.62 -1.54
N PRO A 45 11.34 -0.42 -1.92
CA PRO A 45 10.56 0.80 -1.69
C PRO A 45 9.22 0.77 -2.41
N LEU A 46 8.17 1.03 -1.66
CA LEU A 46 6.80 1.09 -2.15
C LEU A 46 6.18 2.42 -1.75
N ASP A 47 5.17 2.85 -2.49
CA ASP A 47 4.40 4.02 -2.13
C ASP A 47 3.34 3.66 -1.08
N LEU A 48 3.23 4.50 -0.05
CA LEU A 48 2.16 4.41 0.95
C LEU A 48 1.07 5.39 0.57
N LEU A 49 -0.14 4.86 0.41
CA LEU A 49 -1.32 5.64 0.03
C LEU A 49 -2.39 5.58 1.12
N THR A 50 -3.20 6.63 1.21
CA THR A 50 -4.41 6.61 2.03
C THR A 50 -5.54 5.91 1.29
N SER A 51 -6.67 5.68 1.98
CA SER A 51 -7.87 5.10 1.37
C SER A 51 -8.44 5.97 0.24
N GLU A 52 -8.10 7.25 0.22
CA GLU A 52 -8.52 8.19 -0.83
C GLU A 52 -7.52 8.31 -1.97
N TRP A 53 -6.53 7.43 -2.00
CA TRP A 53 -5.50 7.39 -3.06
C TRP A 53 -4.54 8.56 -3.00
N VAL A 54 -4.31 9.11 -1.83
CA VAL A 54 -3.32 10.17 -1.63
C VAL A 54 -1.99 9.54 -1.21
N ALA A 55 -0.94 9.75 -2.00
CA ALA A 55 0.40 9.29 -1.67
C ALA A 55 0.97 10.14 -0.53
N VAL A 56 1.52 9.50 0.50
CA VAL A 56 1.99 10.20 1.69
C VAL A 56 3.44 9.90 2.05
N ALA A 57 3.94 8.71 1.72
CA ALA A 57 5.30 8.31 2.12
C ALA A 57 5.84 7.22 1.20
N ARG A 58 7.15 7.01 1.30
CA ARG A 58 7.84 5.83 0.76
C ARG A 58 8.14 4.90 1.93
N VAL A 59 7.81 3.64 1.76
CA VAL A 59 7.95 2.64 2.82
C VAL A 59 8.58 1.37 2.27
N ILE A 60 9.08 0.52 3.17
CA ILE A 60 9.41 -0.87 2.84
C ILE A 60 8.59 -1.79 3.73
N VAL A 61 8.27 -2.96 3.20
CA VAL A 61 7.71 -4.04 4.00
C VAL A 61 8.88 -4.84 4.55
N LEU A 62 8.96 -4.95 5.88
CA LEU A 62 10.03 -5.67 6.56
C LEU A 62 9.74 -7.17 6.60
N ARG A 63 8.51 -7.53 6.91
CA ARG A 63 8.05 -8.92 6.98
C ARG A 63 6.53 -8.96 6.99
N THR A 64 5.99 -10.11 6.68
CA THR A 64 4.56 -10.39 6.78
C THR A 64 4.32 -11.65 7.60
N GLU A 65 3.17 -11.69 8.28
CA GLU A 65 2.71 -12.86 9.01
C GLU A 65 1.30 -13.17 8.52
N ALA A 66 1.15 -14.28 7.79
CA ALA A 66 -0.12 -14.61 7.15
C ALA A 66 -0.81 -15.79 7.82
N THR A 67 -2.11 -15.66 8.02
CA THR A 67 -3.02 -16.78 8.31
C THR A 67 -3.93 -16.98 7.10
N ASN A 68 -4.85 -17.93 7.19
CA ASN A 68 -5.84 -18.10 6.12
C ASN A 68 -6.85 -16.94 6.05
N GLU A 69 -6.95 -16.16 7.11
CA GLU A 69 -7.96 -15.11 7.25
C GLU A 69 -7.40 -13.71 7.03
N PHE A 70 -6.16 -13.47 7.42
CA PHE A 70 -5.56 -12.13 7.29
C PHE A 70 -4.04 -12.21 7.16
N THR A 71 -3.46 -11.09 6.75
CA THR A 71 -2.02 -10.88 6.68
C THR A 71 -1.66 -9.66 7.52
N LYS A 72 -0.76 -9.86 8.49
CA LYS A 72 -0.17 -8.77 9.26
C LYS A 72 1.10 -8.32 8.57
N VAL A 73 1.19 -7.02 8.29
CA VAL A 73 2.28 -6.43 7.50
C VAL A 73 3.06 -5.47 8.39
N HIS A 74 4.37 -5.69 8.48
CA HIS A 74 5.28 -4.85 9.25
C HIS A 74 6.06 -3.97 8.29
N CYS A 75 5.95 -2.66 8.46
CA CYS A 75 6.52 -1.68 7.55
C CYS A 75 7.44 -0.70 8.28
N LYS A 76 8.35 -0.13 7.52
CA LYS A 76 9.21 0.96 7.96
C LYS A 76 9.09 2.13 6.98
N VAL A 77 8.88 3.33 7.49
CA VAL A 77 8.87 4.54 6.68
C VAL A 77 10.29 4.88 6.29
N LEU A 78 10.53 4.98 5.00
CA LEU A 78 11.82 5.46 4.48
C LEU A 78 11.87 6.98 4.47
N ARG A 79 10.80 7.59 3.99
CA ARG A 79 10.73 9.04 3.83
C ARG A 79 9.28 9.48 3.67
N VAL A 80 8.92 10.58 4.32
CA VAL A 80 7.63 11.25 4.08
C VAL A 80 7.77 12.10 2.84
N LEU A 81 6.76 12.07 1.98
CA LEU A 81 6.79 12.79 0.70
C LEU A 81 6.66 14.30 0.89
N SER A 82 7.35 15.06 0.05
CA SER A 82 7.15 16.50 -0.07
C SER A 82 5.79 16.81 -0.68
N PRO A 83 5.26 18.04 -0.54
CA PRO A 83 3.99 18.40 -1.17
C PRO A 83 3.95 18.17 -2.69
N GLU A 84 5.05 18.47 -3.40
CA GLU A 84 5.14 18.27 -4.85
C GLU A 84 5.13 16.79 -5.21
N GLU A 85 5.86 15.96 -4.45
CA GLU A 85 5.87 14.51 -4.66
C GLU A 85 4.49 13.91 -4.39
N ARG A 86 3.81 14.38 -3.35
CA ARG A 86 2.46 13.92 -3.02
C ARG A 86 1.49 14.20 -4.16
N GLU A 87 1.55 15.40 -4.71
CA GLU A 87 0.68 15.80 -5.82
C GLU A 87 0.94 14.93 -7.06
N PHE A 88 2.20 14.76 -7.43
CA PHE A 88 2.58 13.96 -8.59
C PHE A 88 2.18 12.49 -8.44
N LEU A 89 2.55 11.87 -7.33
CA LEU A 89 2.29 10.45 -7.10
C LEU A 89 0.80 10.17 -6.90
N THR A 90 0.07 11.08 -6.27
CA THR A 90 -1.38 10.95 -6.13
C THR A 90 -2.05 10.94 -7.50
N ALA A 91 -1.66 11.85 -8.38
CA ALA A 91 -2.19 11.88 -9.75
C ALA A 91 -1.87 10.60 -10.51
N TYR A 92 -0.62 10.14 -10.40
CA TYR A 92 -0.17 8.90 -11.03
C TYR A 92 -1.01 7.69 -10.59
N TRP A 93 -1.19 7.51 -9.28
CA TRP A 93 -1.94 6.36 -8.77
C TRP A 93 -3.42 6.43 -9.07
N ARG A 94 -4.01 7.62 -9.05
CA ARG A 94 -5.43 7.79 -9.40
C ARG A 94 -5.66 7.53 -10.89
N GLU A 95 -4.73 7.89 -11.73
CA GLU A 95 -4.79 7.55 -13.16
C GLU A 95 -4.68 6.04 -13.35
N THR A 96 -3.73 5.40 -12.66
CA THR A 96 -3.56 3.94 -12.71
C THR A 96 -4.84 3.23 -12.24
N ALA A 97 -5.47 3.71 -11.17
CA ALA A 97 -6.73 3.18 -10.69
C ALA A 97 -7.82 3.22 -11.77
N SER A 98 -7.92 4.35 -12.46
CA SER A 98 -8.91 4.54 -13.52
C SER A 98 -8.70 3.57 -14.68
N PHE A 99 -7.45 3.31 -15.06
CA PHE A 99 -7.15 2.35 -16.13
C PHE A 99 -7.50 0.94 -15.73
N VAL A 100 -7.14 0.53 -14.52
CA VAL A 100 -7.41 -0.84 -14.04
C VAL A 100 -8.90 -1.09 -13.94
N ALA A 101 -9.67 -0.09 -13.51
CA ALA A 101 -11.12 -0.21 -13.33
C ALA A 101 -11.94 0.02 -14.60
N GLY A 102 -11.31 0.45 -15.70
CA GLY A 102 -12.07 0.87 -16.88
C GLY A 102 -12.97 2.06 -16.58
N GLY A 103 -12.59 2.95 -15.65
CA GLY A 103 -13.36 4.10 -15.22
C GLY A 103 -14.13 3.91 -13.91
N ASP A 104 -14.19 2.68 -13.39
CA ASP A 104 -14.82 2.41 -12.10
C ASP A 104 -13.84 2.57 -10.95
N VAL A 105 -14.37 2.66 -9.73
CA VAL A 105 -13.53 2.75 -8.54
C VAL A 105 -12.87 1.40 -8.29
N VAL A 106 -11.55 1.39 -8.18
CA VAL A 106 -10.77 0.19 -7.87
C VAL A 106 -10.38 0.20 -6.40
N ASP A 107 -10.57 -0.93 -5.73
CA ASP A 107 -9.93 -1.16 -4.45
C ASP A 107 -8.50 -1.66 -4.70
N PHE A 108 -7.52 -0.78 -4.53
CA PHE A 108 -6.12 -1.13 -4.76
C PHE A 108 -5.57 -2.12 -3.75
N SER A 109 -6.22 -2.32 -2.62
CA SER A 109 -5.78 -3.37 -1.70
C SER A 109 -5.89 -4.75 -2.36
N SER A 110 -6.67 -4.87 -3.41
CA SER A 110 -6.77 -6.08 -4.24
C SER A 110 -6.15 -5.89 -5.63
N PHE A 111 -5.29 -4.90 -5.81
CA PHE A 111 -4.57 -4.70 -7.08
C PHE A 111 -3.71 -5.93 -7.37
N ARG A 112 -3.86 -6.47 -8.58
CA ARG A 112 -3.22 -7.72 -8.98
C ARG A 112 -2.32 -7.48 -10.16
N ILE A 113 -1.13 -8.02 -10.06
CA ILE A 113 -0.22 -8.14 -11.18
C ILE A 113 -0.03 -9.62 -11.40
N THR A 114 -0.56 -10.10 -12.50
CA THR A 114 -0.50 -11.52 -12.86
C THR A 114 0.32 -11.72 -14.11
#